data_14a56a54e78d243680137a4b1c5d38b9
#
_entry.id   14a56a54e78d243680137a4b1c5d38b9
#
_cell.length_a   1.000
_cell.length_b   1.000
_cell.length_c   1.000
_cell.angle_alpha   90.00
_cell.angle_beta   90.00
_cell.angle_gamma   90.00
#
_symmetry.space_group_name_H-M   'P 1'
#
loop_
_entity.id
_entity.type
_entity.pdbx_description
1 polymer ?
#
loop_
_entity_poly.entity_id
_entity_poly.type
_entity_poly.pdbx_seq_one_letter_code
_entity_poly.pdbx_strand_id
1 'polypeptide(L)'
;ISGYPYVASTGWLNMLINFNHNIDISYHIEQIDPYLALPKLNRKITELESTKRSMQQTGKIIGSEILDPLESAIELKNKIQRGQEKLFQISIYVTLTANSLIELNKITTLLETVLSTRLFYAKTATFQQLEALQSVLPRGENKLSQKRNLDSSSAALTFPFISSELVSESGILYGINKSSNSLVTIDRFSLNNANSIIFAQSGSGKSYTAKVEILRQLMQG
;
A
#
# COMPACT_ATOMS: atom_id res chain seq x y z
N ILE A 1 -9.97 3.52 -3.96
CA ILE A 1 -9.88 2.99 -2.58
C ILE A 1 -10.49 4.02 -1.65
N SER A 2 -11.43 3.60 -0.80
CA SER A 2 -12.23 4.50 0.07
C SER A 2 -11.80 4.45 1.54
N GLY A 3 -11.18 3.38 1.99
CA GLY A 3 -10.70 3.21 3.36
C GLY A 3 -9.24 2.78 3.41
N TYR A 4 -8.55 3.30 4.41
CA TYR A 4 -7.12 3.07 4.65
C TYR A 4 -6.91 2.67 6.12
N PRO A 5 -5.96 1.79 6.44
CA PRO A 5 -5.59 1.50 7.82
C PRO A 5 -4.99 2.74 8.49
N TYR A 6 -4.95 2.73 9.82
CA TYR A 6 -4.32 3.80 10.60
C TYR A 6 -2.81 3.90 10.32
N VAL A 7 -2.15 2.77 10.15
CA VAL A 7 -0.74 2.66 9.76
C VAL A 7 -0.62 1.79 8.52
N ALA A 8 -0.06 2.33 7.46
CA ALA A 8 0.26 1.58 6.25
C ALA A 8 1.73 1.13 6.29
N SER A 9 1.98 -0.14 5.97
CA SER A 9 3.34 -0.66 5.84
C SER A 9 3.93 -0.32 4.46
N THR A 10 5.25 -0.25 4.38
CA THR A 10 5.95 -0.15 3.09
C THR A 10 5.50 -1.28 2.16
N GLY A 11 5.18 -0.95 0.90
CA GLY A 11 4.78 -1.95 -0.10
C GLY A 11 3.35 -2.47 0.00
N TRP A 12 2.50 -1.79 0.72
CA TRP A 12 1.11 -2.22 0.81
C TRP A 12 0.40 -2.30 -0.55
N LEU A 13 0.84 -1.52 -1.55
CA LEU A 13 0.31 -1.59 -2.92
C LEU A 13 0.79 -2.81 -3.71
N ASN A 14 1.79 -3.55 -3.23
CA ASN A 14 2.26 -4.77 -3.91
C ASN A 14 1.12 -5.78 -4.11
N MET A 15 0.14 -5.84 -3.21
CA MET A 15 -1.02 -6.70 -3.37
C MET A 15 -1.88 -6.36 -4.61
N LEU A 16 -1.86 -5.09 -5.05
CA LEU A 16 -2.52 -4.67 -6.28
C LEU A 16 -1.66 -4.97 -7.50
N ILE A 17 -0.35 -4.72 -7.41
CA ILE A 17 0.60 -4.97 -8.51
C ILE A 17 0.68 -6.47 -8.84
N ASN A 18 0.65 -7.32 -7.81
CA ASN A 18 0.72 -8.78 -7.94
C ASN A 18 -0.67 -9.45 -8.04
N PHE A 19 -1.71 -8.67 -8.24
CA PHE A 19 -3.05 -9.23 -8.44
C PHE A 19 -3.15 -9.89 -9.80
N ASN A 20 -3.36 -11.21 -9.82
CA ASN A 20 -3.29 -12.05 -11.04
C ASN A 20 -4.55 -11.91 -11.93
N HIS A 21 -4.95 -10.69 -12.25
CA HIS A 21 -6.03 -10.36 -13.17
C HIS A 21 -5.71 -9.06 -13.91
N ASN A 22 -6.42 -8.81 -15.00
CA ASN A 22 -6.29 -7.56 -15.74
C ASN A 22 -6.82 -6.39 -14.92
N ILE A 23 -5.89 -5.57 -14.42
CA ILE A 23 -6.22 -4.39 -13.63
C ILE A 23 -5.41 -3.19 -14.12
N ASP A 24 -6.06 -2.03 -14.13
CA ASP A 24 -5.38 -0.74 -14.29
C ASP A 24 -5.48 0.04 -12.99
N ILE A 25 -4.38 0.66 -12.58
CA ILE A 25 -4.32 1.44 -11.35
C ILE A 25 -4.05 2.89 -11.72
N SER A 26 -4.98 3.77 -11.40
CA SER A 26 -4.84 5.21 -11.56
C SER A 26 -4.55 5.85 -10.22
N TYR A 27 -3.46 6.62 -10.18
CA TYR A 27 -2.94 7.21 -8.97
C TYR A 27 -2.84 8.72 -9.12
N HIS A 28 -3.68 9.44 -8.39
CA HIS A 28 -3.68 10.90 -8.39
C HIS A 28 -3.02 11.41 -7.11
N ILE A 29 -2.01 12.25 -7.26
CA ILE A 29 -1.28 12.88 -6.16
C ILE A 29 -1.31 14.39 -6.38
N GLU A 30 -1.91 15.12 -5.45
CA GLU A 30 -1.98 16.57 -5.47
C GLU A 30 -1.34 17.11 -4.18
N GLN A 31 -0.36 18.00 -4.31
CA GLN A 31 0.21 18.67 -3.13
C GLN A 31 -0.78 19.72 -2.64
N ILE A 32 -1.02 19.74 -1.33
CA ILE A 32 -1.82 20.80 -0.69
C ILE A 32 -0.88 21.96 -0.32
N ASP A 33 -1.26 23.17 -0.71
CA ASP A 33 -0.54 24.38 -0.29
C ASP A 33 -0.50 24.43 1.24
N PRO A 34 0.68 24.68 1.85
CA PRO A 34 0.81 24.83 3.31
C PRO A 34 -0.13 25.89 3.89
N TYR A 35 -0.40 26.98 3.16
CA TYR A 35 -1.36 28.02 3.57
C TYR A 35 -2.80 27.50 3.72
N LEU A 36 -3.17 26.45 2.97
CA LEU A 36 -4.46 25.77 3.06
C LEU A 36 -4.44 24.60 4.05
N ALA A 37 -3.28 23.97 4.22
CA ALA A 37 -3.12 22.82 5.10
C ALA A 37 -3.16 23.20 6.59
N LEU A 38 -2.40 24.25 6.98
CA LEU A 38 -2.26 24.67 8.36
C LEU A 38 -3.58 25.10 9.04
N PRO A 39 -4.47 25.90 8.40
CA PRO A 39 -5.78 26.21 8.97
C PRO A 39 -6.66 24.98 9.18
N LYS A 40 -6.63 24.01 8.26
CA LYS A 40 -7.38 22.75 8.39
C LYS A 40 -6.89 21.91 9.56
N LEU A 41 -5.56 21.80 9.73
CA LEU A 41 -4.95 21.13 10.88
C LEU A 41 -5.27 21.84 12.18
N ASN A 42 -5.17 23.15 12.24
CA ASN A 42 -5.53 23.94 13.43
C ASN A 42 -7.00 23.69 13.83
N ARG A 43 -7.92 23.71 12.85
CA ARG A 43 -9.34 23.41 13.12
C ARG A 43 -9.51 22.01 13.69
N LYS A 44 -8.81 20.99 13.14
CA LYS A 44 -8.89 19.62 13.65
C LYS A 44 -8.32 19.47 15.06
N ILE A 45 -7.20 20.14 15.34
CA ILE A 45 -6.60 20.18 16.67
C ILE A 45 -7.57 20.80 17.66
N THR A 46 -8.16 21.98 17.35
CA THR A 46 -9.14 22.64 18.21
C THR A 46 -10.38 21.77 18.47
N GLU A 47 -10.87 21.05 17.46
CA GLU A 47 -11.99 20.11 17.60
C GLU A 47 -11.65 18.98 18.58
N LEU A 48 -10.47 18.35 18.43
CA LEU A 48 -10.01 17.27 19.30
C LEU A 48 -9.74 17.76 20.72
N GLU A 49 -9.14 18.95 20.89
CA GLU A 49 -8.94 19.56 22.20
C GLU A 49 -10.25 19.89 22.90
N SER A 50 -11.25 20.42 22.18
CA SER A 50 -12.56 20.71 22.77
C SER A 50 -13.28 19.42 23.19
N THR A 51 -13.19 18.35 22.39
CA THR A 51 -13.73 17.03 22.74
C THR A 51 -13.03 16.47 23.98
N LYS A 52 -11.70 16.56 24.06
CA LYS A 52 -10.91 16.16 25.22
C LYS A 52 -11.35 16.89 26.47
N ARG A 53 -11.50 18.23 26.42
CA ARG A 53 -11.96 19.05 27.54
C ARG A 53 -13.38 18.69 28.02
N SER A 54 -14.30 18.47 27.05
CA SER A 54 -15.67 18.05 27.36
C SER A 54 -15.72 16.71 28.10
N MET A 55 -14.90 15.73 27.63
CA MET A 55 -14.81 14.43 28.31
C MET A 55 -14.20 14.55 29.72
N GLN A 56 -13.18 15.40 29.92
CA GLN A 56 -12.62 15.68 31.22
C GLN A 56 -13.64 16.27 32.19
N GLN A 57 -14.45 17.23 31.73
CA GLN A 57 -15.50 17.86 32.55
C GLN A 57 -16.62 16.87 32.90
N THR A 58 -16.88 15.89 32.07
CA THR A 58 -17.92 14.86 32.32
C THR A 58 -17.37 13.63 33.05
N GLY A 59 -16.10 13.64 33.49
CA GLY A 59 -15.49 12.55 34.25
C GLY A 59 -15.29 11.26 33.39
N LYS A 60 -15.37 11.36 32.09
CA LYS A 60 -15.13 10.22 31.17
C LYS A 60 -13.64 9.98 30.96
N ILE A 61 -13.26 8.71 30.89
CA ILE A 61 -11.88 8.33 30.55
C ILE A 61 -11.60 8.71 29.09
N ILE A 62 -10.51 9.44 28.88
CA ILE A 62 -10.07 9.81 27.52
C ILE A 62 -9.29 8.64 26.94
N GLY A 63 -9.82 8.02 25.90
CA GLY A 63 -9.16 6.93 25.20
C GLY A 63 -8.09 7.40 24.21
N SER A 64 -7.27 6.45 23.73
CA SER A 64 -6.26 6.68 22.68
C SER A 64 -6.89 7.19 21.38
N GLU A 65 -8.14 6.89 21.12
CA GLU A 65 -8.92 7.38 19.97
C GLU A 65 -9.00 8.92 19.85
N ILE A 66 -8.74 9.66 20.95
CA ILE A 66 -8.67 11.12 20.95
C ILE A 66 -7.24 11.61 21.16
N LEU A 67 -6.48 10.94 22.02
CA LEU A 67 -5.11 11.38 22.35
C LEU A 67 -4.15 11.17 21.17
N ASP A 68 -4.15 10.00 20.55
CA ASP A 68 -3.23 9.68 19.47
C ASP A 68 -3.45 10.56 18.22
N PRO A 69 -4.70 10.78 17.74
CA PRO A 69 -4.95 11.73 16.65
C PRO A 69 -4.59 13.17 16.99
N LEU A 70 -4.77 13.60 18.24
CA LEU A 70 -4.41 14.95 18.67
C LEU A 70 -2.90 15.16 18.64
N GLU A 71 -2.14 14.24 19.22
CA GLU A 71 -0.67 14.27 19.23
C GLU A 71 -0.11 14.23 17.81
N SER A 72 -0.60 13.31 16.99
CA SER A 72 -0.21 13.18 15.57
C SER A 72 -0.51 14.46 14.77
N ALA A 73 -1.66 15.09 14.99
CA ALA A 73 -2.01 16.34 14.31
C ALA A 73 -1.11 17.51 14.71
N ILE A 74 -0.75 17.62 15.99
CA ILE A 74 0.18 18.64 16.49
C ILE A 74 1.58 18.41 15.93
N GLU A 75 2.05 17.17 15.94
CA GLU A 75 3.36 16.80 15.38
C GLU A 75 3.45 17.14 13.90
N LEU A 76 2.44 16.72 13.12
CA LEU A 76 2.36 17.00 11.69
C LEU A 76 2.34 18.51 11.40
N LYS A 77 1.56 19.30 12.16
CA LYS A 77 1.55 20.74 12.04
C LYS A 77 2.95 21.33 12.25
N ASN A 78 3.66 20.90 13.30
CA ASN A 78 5.01 21.38 13.60
C ASN A 78 6.01 21.02 12.49
N LYS A 79 5.93 19.82 11.94
CA LYS A 79 6.77 19.37 10.82
C LYS A 79 6.50 20.18 9.54
N ILE A 80 5.23 20.47 9.24
CA ILE A 80 4.87 21.32 8.08
C ILE A 80 5.38 22.74 8.26
N GLN A 81 5.22 23.33 9.45
CA GLN A 81 5.72 24.69 9.74
C GLN A 81 7.24 24.81 9.64
N ARG A 82 7.97 23.73 9.94
CA ARG A 82 9.44 23.66 9.80
C ARG A 82 9.87 23.29 8.37
N GLY A 83 8.95 23.04 7.45
CA GLY A 83 9.26 22.62 6.08
C GLY A 83 9.80 21.17 5.97
N GLN A 84 9.69 20.37 7.03
CA GLN A 84 10.15 18.98 7.08
C GLN A 84 9.19 18.01 6.41
N GLU A 85 7.90 18.35 6.40
CA GLU A 85 6.82 17.57 5.79
C GLU A 85 5.93 18.46 4.91
N LYS A 86 5.30 17.82 3.94
CA LYS A 86 4.26 18.41 3.09
C LYS A 86 3.00 17.56 3.19
N LEU A 87 1.86 18.15 2.89
CA LEU A 87 0.59 17.44 2.85
C LEU A 87 0.17 17.21 1.41
N PHE A 88 -0.27 15.98 1.11
CA PHE A 88 -0.76 15.56 -0.19
C PHE A 88 -2.19 15.06 -0.10
N GLN A 89 -2.96 15.27 -1.15
CA GLN A 89 -4.21 14.57 -1.40
C GLN A 89 -3.95 13.45 -2.38
N ILE A 90 -4.31 12.24 -1.99
CA ILE A 90 -4.08 11.04 -2.78
C ILE A 90 -5.41 10.37 -3.07
N SER A 91 -5.59 9.95 -4.31
CA SER A 91 -6.71 9.13 -4.76
C SER A 91 -6.18 7.93 -5.53
N ILE A 92 -6.67 6.75 -5.22
CA ILE A 92 -6.28 5.51 -5.90
C ILE A 92 -7.54 4.86 -6.45
N TYR A 93 -7.60 4.70 -7.76
CA TYR A 93 -8.67 4.04 -8.47
C TYR A 93 -8.14 2.77 -9.12
N VAL A 94 -8.96 1.72 -9.11
CA VAL A 94 -8.64 0.44 -9.73
C VAL A 94 -9.75 0.14 -10.74
N THR A 95 -9.35 -0.11 -11.97
CA THR A 95 -10.24 -0.57 -13.03
C THR A 95 -10.04 -2.05 -13.24
N LEU A 96 -11.12 -2.81 -13.25
CA LEU A 96 -11.13 -4.23 -13.53
C LEU A 96 -11.74 -4.48 -14.89
N THR A 97 -11.15 -5.37 -15.67
CA THR A 97 -11.66 -5.77 -16.98
C THR A 97 -11.85 -7.28 -17.02
N ALA A 98 -13.00 -7.74 -17.52
CA ALA A 98 -13.33 -9.15 -17.66
C ALA A 98 -14.20 -9.40 -18.90
N ASN A 99 -14.25 -10.65 -19.36
CA ASN A 99 -14.99 -11.03 -20.55
C ASN A 99 -16.49 -11.21 -20.30
N SER A 100 -16.93 -11.30 -19.05
CA SER A 100 -18.34 -11.44 -18.65
C SER A 100 -18.62 -10.73 -17.33
N LEU A 101 -19.91 -10.37 -17.13
CA LEU A 101 -20.37 -9.74 -15.88
C LEU A 101 -20.19 -10.67 -14.68
N ILE A 102 -20.38 -11.97 -14.85
CA ILE A 102 -20.21 -12.96 -13.78
C ILE A 102 -18.75 -13.00 -13.34
N GLU A 103 -17.83 -13.04 -14.29
CA GLU A 103 -16.39 -13.01 -14.05
C GLU A 103 -15.98 -11.69 -13.39
N LEU A 104 -16.46 -10.55 -13.89
CA LEU A 104 -16.19 -9.24 -13.32
C LEU A 104 -16.59 -9.15 -11.85
N ASN A 105 -17.80 -9.61 -11.50
CA ASN A 105 -18.28 -9.64 -10.12
C ASN A 105 -17.40 -10.53 -9.22
N LYS A 106 -16.98 -11.69 -9.74
CA LYS A 106 -16.07 -12.60 -9.00
C LYS A 106 -14.72 -11.95 -8.73
N ILE A 107 -14.12 -11.31 -9.73
CA ILE A 107 -12.82 -10.62 -9.59
C ILE A 107 -12.95 -9.43 -8.64
N THR A 108 -14.05 -8.68 -8.72
CA THR A 108 -14.32 -7.55 -7.82
C THR A 108 -14.37 -8.00 -6.35
N THR A 109 -15.13 -9.05 -6.06
CA THR A 109 -15.22 -9.63 -4.70
C THR A 109 -13.86 -10.15 -4.22
N LEU A 110 -13.08 -10.78 -5.11
CA LEU A 110 -11.74 -11.23 -4.79
C LEU A 110 -10.82 -10.06 -4.44
N LEU A 111 -10.84 -8.98 -5.23
CA LEU A 111 -10.04 -7.78 -4.97
C LEU A 111 -10.43 -7.12 -3.63
N GLU A 112 -11.72 -6.97 -3.36
CA GLU A 112 -12.23 -6.43 -2.10
C GLU A 112 -11.77 -7.28 -0.91
N THR A 113 -11.79 -8.60 -1.05
CA THR A 113 -11.30 -9.53 -0.03
C THR A 113 -9.79 -9.35 0.21
N VAL A 114 -8.99 -9.31 -0.86
CA VAL A 114 -7.54 -9.10 -0.76
C VAL A 114 -7.21 -7.77 -0.08
N LEU A 115 -7.90 -6.70 -0.43
CA LEU A 115 -7.74 -5.39 0.18
C LEU A 115 -8.11 -5.42 1.68
N SER A 116 -9.22 -6.05 2.02
CA SER A 116 -9.73 -6.09 3.41
C SER A 116 -8.81 -6.85 4.37
N THR A 117 -8.03 -7.83 3.88
CA THR A 117 -7.03 -8.54 4.71
C THR A 117 -5.98 -7.61 5.31
N ARG A 118 -5.78 -6.43 4.69
CA ARG A 118 -4.84 -5.40 5.15
C ARG A 118 -5.54 -4.11 5.57
N LEU A 119 -6.83 -4.19 5.87
CA LEU A 119 -7.66 -3.05 6.31
C LEU A 119 -7.76 -1.92 5.28
N PHE A 120 -7.59 -2.24 4.00
CA PHE A 120 -7.93 -1.34 2.92
C PHE A 120 -9.33 -1.69 2.39
N TYR A 121 -10.08 -0.68 2.05
CA TYR A 121 -11.44 -0.86 1.55
C TYR A 121 -11.60 -0.18 0.21
N ALA A 122 -12.12 -0.90 -0.76
CA ALA A 122 -12.57 -0.36 -2.03
C ALA A 122 -14.10 -0.25 -2.04
N LYS A 123 -14.61 0.67 -2.84
CA LYS A 123 -16.03 0.76 -3.15
C LYS A 123 -16.20 0.89 -4.65
N THR A 124 -17.12 0.15 -5.21
CA THR A 124 -17.54 0.31 -6.60
C THR A 124 -18.14 1.70 -6.81
N ALA A 125 -17.80 2.37 -7.91
CA ALA A 125 -18.32 3.69 -8.27
C ALA A 125 -19.77 3.60 -8.80
N THR A 126 -20.71 3.19 -7.94
CA THR A 126 -22.11 3.04 -8.29
C THR A 126 -22.75 4.41 -8.55
N PHE A 127 -23.46 4.55 -9.66
CA PHE A 127 -24.05 5.81 -10.16
C PHE A 127 -23.05 6.93 -10.49
N GLN A 128 -21.74 6.63 -10.51
CA GLN A 128 -20.65 7.55 -10.85
C GLN A 128 -19.72 6.93 -11.91
N GLN A 129 -20.25 6.11 -12.80
CA GLN A 129 -19.45 5.36 -13.78
C GLN A 129 -18.75 6.28 -14.76
N LEU A 130 -19.38 7.37 -15.17
CA LEU A 130 -18.78 8.34 -16.09
C LEU A 130 -17.63 9.09 -15.42
N GLU A 131 -17.85 9.59 -14.21
CA GLU A 131 -16.82 10.26 -13.40
C GLU A 131 -15.66 9.29 -13.09
N ALA A 132 -15.98 8.02 -12.83
CA ALA A 132 -14.97 6.98 -12.63
C ALA A 132 -14.12 6.77 -13.88
N LEU A 133 -14.75 6.61 -15.05
CA LEU A 133 -14.05 6.46 -16.32
C LEU A 133 -13.15 7.68 -16.60
N GLN A 134 -13.65 8.90 -16.41
CA GLN A 134 -12.87 10.13 -16.60
C GLN A 134 -11.68 10.20 -15.65
N SER A 135 -11.83 9.70 -14.42
CA SER A 135 -10.76 9.71 -13.41
C SER A 135 -9.67 8.65 -13.66
N VAL A 136 -9.97 7.57 -14.37
CA VAL A 136 -8.95 6.53 -14.67
C VAL A 136 -8.26 6.72 -16.01
N LEU A 137 -8.85 7.52 -16.93
CA LEU A 137 -8.19 7.86 -18.18
C LEU A 137 -6.97 8.76 -17.93
N PRO A 138 -5.90 8.66 -18.76
CA PRO A 138 -4.65 9.43 -18.59
C PRO A 138 -4.82 10.91 -18.99
N ARG A 139 -5.85 11.57 -18.47
CA ARG A 139 -6.18 12.99 -18.72
C ARG A 139 -5.78 13.90 -17.57
N GLY A 140 -5.33 13.33 -16.45
CA GLY A 140 -4.99 14.09 -15.25
C GLY A 140 -6.20 14.65 -14.47
N GLU A 141 -7.43 14.22 -14.80
CA GLU A 141 -8.66 14.70 -14.16
C GLU A 141 -9.08 13.73 -13.05
N ASN A 142 -9.41 14.27 -11.86
CA ASN A 142 -9.94 13.50 -10.74
C ASN A 142 -11.39 13.90 -10.47
N LYS A 143 -12.33 13.31 -11.20
CA LYS A 143 -13.77 13.64 -11.11
C LYS A 143 -14.48 12.95 -9.95
N LEU A 144 -14.04 11.75 -9.56
CA LEU A 144 -14.60 11.04 -8.40
C LEU A 144 -14.26 11.73 -7.07
N SER A 145 -13.16 12.50 -7.02
CA SER A 145 -12.75 13.30 -5.87
C SER A 145 -12.68 12.54 -4.52
N GLN A 146 -12.45 11.24 -4.55
CA GLN A 146 -12.22 10.40 -3.35
C GLN A 146 -10.78 10.61 -2.87
N LYS A 147 -10.58 11.68 -2.09
CA LYS A 147 -9.25 12.13 -1.67
C LYS A 147 -8.94 11.73 -0.24
N ARG A 148 -7.73 11.25 0.01
CA ARG A 148 -7.16 11.00 1.34
C ARG A 148 -5.96 11.93 1.55
N ASN A 149 -5.91 12.58 2.70
CA ASN A 149 -4.75 13.39 3.07
C ASN A 149 -3.66 12.49 3.65
N LEU A 150 -2.45 12.60 3.12
CA LEU A 150 -1.25 11.93 3.59
C LEU A 150 -0.11 12.95 3.70
N ASP A 151 0.76 12.77 4.69
CA ASP A 151 2.04 13.48 4.76
C ASP A 151 3.05 12.92 3.75
N SER A 152 4.18 13.61 3.55
CA SER A 152 5.22 13.19 2.59
C SER A 152 5.72 11.79 2.86
N SER A 153 5.95 11.46 4.14
CA SER A 153 6.44 10.15 4.56
C SER A 153 5.43 9.04 4.25
N SER A 154 4.16 9.23 4.59
CA SER A 154 3.08 8.29 4.26
C SER A 154 2.82 8.19 2.76
N ALA A 155 2.92 9.30 2.03
CA ALA A 155 2.81 9.32 0.57
C ALA A 155 3.94 8.51 -0.09
N ALA A 156 5.17 8.60 0.40
CA ALA A 156 6.29 7.81 -0.09
C ALA A 156 6.08 6.29 0.09
N LEU A 157 5.40 5.86 1.17
CA LEU A 157 5.05 4.46 1.39
C LEU A 157 4.05 3.90 0.37
N THR A 158 3.36 4.77 -0.37
CA THR A 158 2.43 4.36 -1.42
C THR A 158 3.13 4.01 -2.73
N PHE A 159 4.46 4.20 -2.84
CA PHE A 159 5.22 3.80 -4.02
C PHE A 159 5.10 2.29 -4.24
N PRO A 160 4.58 1.84 -5.40
CA PRO A 160 4.17 0.45 -5.57
C PRO A 160 5.33 -0.49 -5.96
N PHE A 161 6.43 0.03 -6.52
CA PHE A 161 7.50 -0.78 -7.11
C PHE A 161 8.67 -0.95 -6.14
N ILE A 162 8.44 -1.58 -4.99
CA ILE A 162 9.45 -1.76 -3.95
C ILE A 162 10.14 -3.11 -4.01
N SER A 163 9.49 -4.13 -4.56
CA SER A 163 10.11 -5.41 -4.84
C SER A 163 9.38 -6.10 -5.99
N SER A 164 10.11 -6.88 -6.78
CA SER A 164 9.52 -7.85 -7.69
C SER A 164 9.35 -9.17 -6.96
N GLU A 165 8.24 -9.86 -7.16
CA GLU A 165 8.09 -11.23 -6.70
C GLU A 165 8.82 -12.15 -7.68
N LEU A 166 9.67 -13.01 -7.12
CA LEU A 166 10.37 -14.06 -7.85
C LEU A 166 9.65 -15.37 -7.56
N VAL A 167 8.56 -15.60 -8.28
CA VAL A 167 7.76 -16.83 -8.18
C VAL A 167 7.76 -17.51 -9.53
N SER A 168 8.41 -18.65 -9.62
CA SER A 168 8.29 -19.55 -10.76
C SER A 168 7.27 -20.64 -10.45
N GLU A 169 6.47 -21.06 -11.43
CA GLU A 169 5.57 -22.21 -11.29
C GLU A 169 6.33 -23.51 -11.07
N SER A 170 7.54 -23.60 -11.62
CA SER A 170 8.54 -24.65 -11.41
C SER A 170 9.75 -24.06 -10.72
N GLY A 171 10.53 -24.90 -10.04
CA GLY A 171 11.77 -24.48 -9.41
C GLY A 171 11.84 -24.74 -7.91
N ILE A 172 12.95 -24.42 -7.29
CA ILE A 172 13.18 -24.66 -5.88
C ILE A 172 12.90 -23.42 -5.03
N LEU A 173 12.48 -23.65 -3.78
CA LEU A 173 12.31 -22.59 -2.79
C LEU A 173 13.67 -22.10 -2.30
N TYR A 174 13.97 -20.84 -2.51
CA TYR A 174 15.17 -20.16 -1.99
C TYR A 174 14.92 -19.53 -0.62
N GLY A 175 13.73 -19.01 -0.38
CA GLY A 175 13.41 -18.35 0.88
C GLY A 175 12.09 -17.59 0.87
N ILE A 176 11.97 -16.63 1.78
CA ILE A 176 10.81 -15.75 1.90
C ILE A 176 11.27 -14.32 1.65
N ASN A 177 10.59 -13.61 0.76
CA ASN A 177 10.81 -12.20 0.49
C ASN A 177 10.45 -11.36 1.73
N LYS A 178 11.41 -10.65 2.29
CA LYS A 178 11.20 -9.86 3.51
C LYS A 178 10.23 -8.69 3.33
N SER A 179 10.07 -8.19 2.10
CA SER A 179 9.21 -7.03 1.82
C SER A 179 7.75 -7.42 1.61
N SER A 180 7.50 -8.53 0.91
CA SER A 180 6.14 -8.99 0.55
C SER A 180 5.67 -10.19 1.36
N ASN A 181 6.57 -10.85 2.10
CA ASN A 181 6.34 -12.11 2.81
C ASN A 181 5.90 -13.26 1.88
N SER A 182 6.20 -13.13 0.58
CA SER A 182 5.94 -14.15 -0.43
C SER A 182 7.08 -15.16 -0.51
N LEU A 183 6.79 -16.35 -0.99
CA LEU A 183 7.81 -17.37 -1.26
C LEU A 183 8.65 -16.95 -2.46
N VAL A 184 9.96 -17.16 -2.38
CA VAL A 184 10.90 -16.96 -3.49
C VAL A 184 11.21 -18.32 -4.08
N THR A 185 10.58 -18.62 -5.23
CA THR A 185 10.82 -19.84 -6.01
C THR A 185 11.42 -19.47 -7.35
N ILE A 186 12.51 -20.12 -7.72
CA ILE A 186 13.22 -19.84 -8.96
C ILE A 186 13.56 -21.17 -9.65
N ASP A 187 13.20 -21.27 -10.90
CA ASP A 187 13.72 -22.29 -11.81
C ASP A 187 14.93 -21.72 -12.52
N ARG A 188 16.12 -22.08 -12.03
CA ARG A 188 17.37 -21.62 -12.61
C ARG A 188 17.56 -22.11 -14.05
N PHE A 189 17.11 -23.32 -14.35
CA PHE A 189 17.33 -23.94 -15.64
C PHE A 189 16.40 -23.41 -16.73
N SER A 190 15.34 -22.72 -16.35
CA SER A 190 14.49 -21.98 -17.31
C SER A 190 15.08 -20.64 -17.73
N LEU A 191 16.14 -20.16 -17.06
CA LEU A 191 16.81 -18.91 -17.41
C LEU A 191 17.75 -19.10 -18.60
N ASN A 192 17.98 -18.02 -19.36
CA ASN A 192 18.94 -18.01 -20.48
C ASN A 192 20.36 -18.41 -20.05
N ASN A 193 20.70 -18.23 -18.79
CA ASN A 193 21.97 -18.63 -18.21
C ASN A 193 21.74 -19.17 -16.80
N ALA A 194 22.03 -20.46 -16.59
CA ALA A 194 21.85 -21.15 -15.31
C ALA A 194 22.99 -20.95 -14.30
N ASN A 195 24.01 -20.16 -14.63
CA ASN A 195 25.14 -19.92 -13.73
C ASN A 195 24.71 -19.08 -12.51
N SER A 196 25.23 -19.40 -11.35
CA SER A 196 25.07 -18.60 -10.14
C SER A 196 26.40 -18.37 -9.44
N ILE A 197 26.50 -17.25 -8.74
CA ILE A 197 27.67 -16.89 -7.94
C ILE A 197 27.20 -16.60 -6.52
N ILE A 198 27.84 -17.25 -5.54
CA ILE A 198 27.54 -17.06 -4.12
C ILE A 198 28.70 -16.30 -3.47
N PHE A 199 28.47 -15.06 -3.08
CA PHE A 199 29.43 -14.25 -2.32
C PHE A 199 29.05 -14.26 -0.84
N ALA A 200 30.03 -14.61 0.01
CA ALA A 200 29.82 -14.58 1.45
C ALA A 200 31.16 -14.60 2.19
N GLN A 201 31.16 -14.10 3.43
CA GLN A 201 32.34 -14.20 4.30
C GLN A 201 32.65 -15.66 4.67
N SER A 202 33.91 -15.94 5.10
CA SER A 202 34.27 -17.26 5.60
C SER A 202 33.41 -17.60 6.82
N GLY A 203 32.89 -18.82 6.90
CA GLY A 203 32.05 -19.28 8.00
C GLY A 203 30.56 -18.89 7.92
N SER A 204 30.12 -18.11 6.93
CA SER A 204 28.72 -17.63 6.81
C SER A 204 27.70 -18.65 6.23
N GLY A 205 28.11 -19.90 6.04
CA GLY A 205 27.22 -20.95 5.55
C GLY A 205 27.16 -21.11 4.02
N LYS A 206 28.10 -20.51 3.26
CA LYS A 206 28.19 -20.57 1.80
C LYS A 206 28.06 -21.99 1.25
N SER A 207 28.90 -22.92 1.74
CA SER A 207 28.90 -24.31 1.32
C SER A 207 27.63 -25.06 1.73
N TYR A 208 27.02 -24.67 2.84
CA TYR A 208 25.73 -25.22 3.27
C TYR A 208 24.62 -24.82 2.31
N THR A 209 24.55 -23.53 1.96
CA THR A 209 23.55 -23.01 1.00
C THR A 209 23.67 -23.70 -0.36
N ALA A 210 24.90 -23.85 -0.89
CA ALA A 210 25.12 -24.55 -2.14
C ALA A 210 24.66 -26.03 -2.09
N LYS A 211 24.97 -26.74 -0.99
CA LYS A 211 24.55 -28.13 -0.82
C LYS A 211 23.02 -28.25 -0.73
N VAL A 212 22.35 -27.37 0.01
CA VAL A 212 20.88 -27.36 0.11
C VAL A 212 20.25 -27.10 -1.26
N GLU A 213 20.81 -26.19 -2.05
CA GLU A 213 20.35 -25.91 -3.39
C GLU A 213 20.45 -27.13 -4.29
N ILE A 214 21.63 -27.79 -4.31
CA ILE A 214 21.86 -29.01 -5.09
C ILE A 214 20.88 -30.12 -4.69
N LEU A 215 20.70 -30.35 -3.38
CA LEU A 215 19.77 -31.37 -2.91
C LEU A 215 18.31 -31.07 -3.34
N ARG A 216 17.86 -29.83 -3.23
CA ARG A 216 16.52 -29.43 -3.68
C ARG A 216 16.32 -29.59 -5.18
N GLN A 217 17.34 -29.29 -5.98
CA GLN A 217 17.30 -29.52 -7.43
C GLN A 217 17.21 -31.02 -7.77
N LEU A 218 18.01 -31.86 -7.09
CA LEU A 218 17.98 -33.32 -7.29
C LEU A 218 16.62 -33.95 -6.86
N MET A 219 15.90 -33.32 -5.93
CA MET A 219 14.57 -33.80 -5.51
C MET A 219 13.46 -33.48 -6.52
N GLN A 220 13.70 -32.55 -7.43
CA GLN A 220 12.73 -32.20 -8.48
C GLN A 220 12.92 -33.03 -9.76
N GLY A 221 14.03 -33.75 -9.91
CA GLY A 221 14.38 -34.58 -11.06
C GLY A 221 15.27 -33.78 -12.00
#